data_adc8ed997c0e321ade3391f2fef39d00
#
_entry.id   adc8ed997c0e321ade3391f2fef39d00
#
_cell.length_a   1.000
_cell.length_b   1.000
_cell.length_c   1.000
_cell.angle_alpha   90.00
_cell.angle_beta   90.00
_cell.angle_gamma   90.00
#
_symmetry.space_group_name_H-M   'P 1'
#
loop_
_entity.id
_entity.type
_entity.pdbx_description
1 polymer ?
#
loop_
_entity_poly.entity_id
_entity_poly.type
_entity_poly.pdbx_seq_one_letter_code
_entity_poly.pdbx_strand_id
1 'polypeptide(L)'
;MAISRAQLAKELEPGLNALFGMEYSRYENQHSEIYTTESSDRAFEEEVMLSGFGSAPTKSEGAGINYDDANEAYTARYNHETVALAFSITEEAVEDNLYDRLGSRYTKALARSMAHTKQVKAAAVLNNAFTGGASAGGDGVALCATTHPLTNGGTFANTPAVAADLNETSLEDALIAIAGFVDERGLKVALRGMKLIIPRQLQFVAERLMVSNLRVGTADNDVNAIRSMGMLPDGYAVNDFLTDPDAWFVKTDAPRGFVHFERTALSTNMEADFDTGNMRFKARERYSFGFSDPRAVFGSAGAA
;
A
#
# COMPACT_ATOMS: atom_id res chain seq x y z
N MET A 1 52.24 -20.27 -2.99
CA MET A 1 51.17 -19.66 -2.20
C MET A 1 49.87 -20.03 -2.85
N ALA A 2 49.07 -20.87 -2.21
CA ALA A 2 47.73 -21.16 -2.71
C ALA A 2 46.82 -20.00 -2.35
N ILE A 3 46.19 -19.40 -3.32
CA ILE A 3 45.14 -18.40 -3.11
C ILE A 3 43.98 -19.14 -2.43
N SER A 4 43.67 -18.79 -1.19
CA SER A 4 42.61 -19.44 -0.42
C SER A 4 41.22 -19.05 -0.95
N ARG A 5 40.29 -19.99 -1.02
CA ARG A 5 38.88 -19.79 -1.40
C ARG A 5 38.18 -18.68 -0.60
N ALA A 6 38.59 -18.43 0.63
CA ALA A 6 38.08 -17.35 1.46
C ALA A 6 38.33 -15.93 0.87
N GLN A 7 39.37 -15.79 0.03
CA GLN A 7 39.66 -14.54 -0.67
C GLN A 7 38.76 -14.33 -1.89
N LEU A 8 38.45 -15.40 -2.62
CA LEU A 8 37.53 -15.38 -3.77
C LEU A 8 36.07 -15.09 -3.33
N ALA A 9 35.65 -15.66 -2.21
CA ALA A 9 34.31 -15.39 -1.67
C ALA A 9 34.09 -13.91 -1.34
N LYS A 10 35.13 -13.24 -0.77
CA LYS A 10 35.07 -11.82 -0.41
C LYS A 10 35.07 -10.89 -1.64
N GLU A 11 35.62 -11.31 -2.77
CA GLU A 11 35.61 -10.52 -4.01
C GLU A 11 34.27 -10.70 -4.79
N LEU A 12 33.64 -11.88 -4.67
CA LEU A 12 32.34 -12.15 -5.29
C LEU A 12 31.16 -11.44 -4.61
N GLU A 13 31.19 -11.35 -3.30
CA GLU A 13 30.09 -10.77 -2.53
C GLU A 13 29.74 -9.33 -2.95
N PRO A 14 30.68 -8.39 -3.11
CA PRO A 14 30.39 -7.04 -3.58
C PRO A 14 29.77 -7.01 -4.97
N GLY A 15 30.23 -7.88 -5.87
CA GLY A 15 29.72 -7.99 -7.24
C GLY A 15 28.28 -8.52 -7.29
N LEU A 16 27.97 -9.56 -6.51
CA LEU A 16 26.62 -10.10 -6.41
C LEU A 16 25.66 -9.13 -5.69
N ASN A 17 26.11 -8.44 -4.66
CA ASN A 17 25.33 -7.43 -3.97
C ASN A 17 25.00 -6.23 -4.87
N ALA A 18 25.96 -5.75 -5.66
CA ALA A 18 25.74 -4.69 -6.63
C ALA A 18 24.74 -5.12 -7.72
N LEU A 19 24.89 -6.34 -8.23
CA LEU A 19 23.99 -6.91 -9.23
C LEU A 19 22.56 -7.09 -8.67
N PHE A 20 22.46 -7.57 -7.44
CA PHE A 20 21.18 -7.68 -6.73
C PHE A 20 20.49 -6.32 -6.60
N GLY A 21 21.20 -5.31 -6.11
CA GLY A 21 20.68 -3.95 -5.97
C GLY A 21 20.20 -3.35 -7.29
N MET A 22 21.02 -3.49 -8.35
CA MET A 22 20.63 -3.05 -9.70
C MET A 22 19.36 -3.74 -10.22
N GLU A 23 19.25 -5.03 -10.05
CA GLU A 23 18.09 -5.78 -10.55
C GLU A 23 16.87 -5.52 -9.68
N TYR A 24 17.02 -5.39 -8.36
CA TYR A 24 15.92 -5.06 -7.46
C TYR A 24 15.34 -3.67 -7.76
N SER A 25 16.18 -2.66 -7.97
CA SER A 25 15.75 -1.30 -8.31
C SER A 25 15.13 -1.16 -9.70
N ARG A 26 15.32 -2.14 -10.56
CA ARG A 26 14.73 -2.16 -11.90
C ARG A 26 13.22 -2.37 -11.89
N TYR A 27 12.69 -3.02 -10.85
CA TYR A 27 11.26 -3.21 -10.68
C TYR A 27 10.65 -1.95 -10.08
N GLU A 28 9.65 -1.42 -10.76
CA GLU A 28 8.92 -0.24 -10.30
C GLU A 28 8.24 -0.51 -8.96
N ASN A 29 8.41 0.42 -8.03
CA ASN A 29 7.83 0.33 -6.70
C ASN A 29 6.39 0.88 -6.71
N GLN A 30 5.45 0.12 -7.27
CA GLN A 30 4.05 0.54 -7.37
C GLN A 30 3.41 0.79 -5.98
N HIS A 31 3.89 0.12 -4.93
CA HIS A 31 3.41 0.35 -3.56
C HIS A 31 3.72 1.76 -3.04
N SER A 32 4.79 2.42 -3.52
CA SER A 32 5.15 3.78 -3.08
C SER A 32 4.12 4.84 -3.48
N GLU A 33 3.33 4.56 -4.52
CA GLU A 33 2.22 5.42 -4.96
C GLU A 33 1.03 5.39 -3.99
N ILE A 34 0.94 4.33 -3.18
CA ILE A 34 -0.19 4.07 -2.28
C ILE A 34 0.19 4.37 -0.84
N TYR A 35 1.34 3.87 -0.39
CA TYR A 35 1.76 3.86 1.00
C TYR A 35 2.74 4.98 1.34
N THR A 36 2.61 5.51 2.56
CA THR A 36 3.67 6.30 3.19
C THR A 36 4.59 5.35 3.94
N THR A 37 5.91 5.45 3.69
CA THR A 37 6.90 4.58 4.34
C THR A 37 7.40 5.23 5.62
N GLU A 38 7.32 4.49 6.72
CA GLU A 38 7.86 4.84 8.03
C GLU A 38 8.82 3.74 8.51
N SER A 39 9.82 4.13 9.31
CA SER A 39 10.73 3.17 9.93
C SER A 39 10.21 2.72 11.29
N SER A 40 10.44 1.45 11.63
CA SER A 40 10.10 0.88 12.93
C SER A 40 11.31 0.23 13.58
N ASP A 41 11.41 0.31 14.89
CA ASP A 41 12.41 -0.39 15.72
C ASP A 41 11.81 -1.47 16.63
N ARG A 42 10.47 -1.66 16.60
CA ARG A 42 9.71 -2.56 17.44
C ARG A 42 9.39 -3.89 16.78
N ALA A 43 8.81 -4.80 17.52
CA ALA A 43 8.33 -6.09 16.99
C ALA A 43 7.02 -5.96 16.19
N PHE A 44 6.19 -5.01 16.56
CA PHE A 44 4.94 -4.60 15.94
C PHE A 44 4.73 -3.11 16.21
N GLU A 45 3.93 -2.44 15.40
CA GLU A 45 3.47 -1.08 15.65
C GLU A 45 1.98 -1.07 15.91
N GLU A 46 1.55 -0.16 16.78
CA GLU A 46 0.14 0.08 17.07
C GLU A 46 -0.14 1.57 16.89
N GLU A 47 -1.12 1.87 16.05
CA GLU A 47 -1.62 3.21 15.85
C GLU A 47 -3.01 3.32 16.45
N VAL A 48 -3.13 4.19 17.45
CA VAL A 48 -4.38 4.45 18.14
C VAL A 48 -5.06 5.65 17.48
N MET A 49 -6.27 5.44 17.01
CA MET A 49 -7.13 6.51 16.54
C MET A 49 -7.77 7.17 17.75
N LEU A 50 -7.60 8.48 17.87
CA LEU A 50 -8.21 9.27 18.94
C LEU A 50 -9.51 9.87 18.43
N SER A 51 -10.59 9.75 19.21
CA SER A 51 -11.80 10.53 18.97
C SER A 51 -11.50 11.99 19.25
N GLY A 52 -11.84 12.87 18.32
CA GLY A 52 -11.79 14.32 18.55
C GLY A 52 -12.84 14.78 19.55
N PHE A 53 -13.01 16.10 19.62
CA PHE A 53 -14.10 16.72 20.39
C PHE A 53 -15.37 16.81 19.53
N GLY A 54 -16.53 16.86 20.18
CA GLY A 54 -17.79 17.13 19.51
C GLY A 54 -17.93 18.58 19.04
N SER A 55 -19.09 18.92 18.46
CA SER A 55 -19.39 20.31 18.05
C SER A 55 -19.39 21.26 19.26
N ALA A 56 -18.63 22.35 19.18
CA ALA A 56 -18.58 23.34 20.22
C ALA A 56 -19.95 24.05 20.36
N PRO A 57 -20.58 24.03 21.54
CA PRO A 57 -21.86 24.73 21.76
C PRO A 57 -21.67 26.25 21.87
N THR A 58 -22.70 26.99 21.51
CA THR A 58 -22.73 28.47 21.71
C THR A 58 -22.72 28.78 23.19
N LYS A 59 -21.77 29.61 23.63
CA LYS A 59 -21.71 30.12 25.01
C LYS A 59 -22.54 31.38 25.13
N SER A 60 -23.49 31.40 26.06
CA SER A 60 -24.23 32.61 26.44
C SER A 60 -23.39 33.51 27.34
N GLU A 61 -23.69 34.79 27.36
CA GLU A 61 -23.03 35.77 28.26
C GLU A 61 -23.23 35.36 29.73
N GLY A 62 -22.13 35.33 30.49
CA GLY A 62 -22.15 34.91 31.89
C GLY A 62 -22.23 33.40 32.16
N ALA A 63 -22.41 32.56 31.13
CA ALA A 63 -22.41 31.10 31.29
C ALA A 63 -21.00 30.55 31.41
N GLY A 64 -20.86 29.35 32.02
CA GLY A 64 -19.60 28.58 32.06
C GLY A 64 -19.21 28.07 30.69
N ILE A 65 -17.95 27.62 30.54
CA ILE A 65 -17.43 26.88 29.37
C ILE A 65 -17.84 25.42 29.52
N ASN A 66 -18.29 24.79 28.43
CA ASN A 66 -18.49 23.34 28.39
C ASN A 66 -17.16 22.62 28.23
N TYR A 67 -16.98 21.53 28.95
CA TYR A 67 -15.86 20.61 28.81
C TYR A 67 -16.34 19.39 28.01
N ASP A 68 -15.51 18.89 27.13
CA ASP A 68 -15.74 17.68 26.37
C ASP A 68 -14.52 16.75 26.52
N ASP A 69 -14.73 15.44 26.47
CA ASP A 69 -13.71 14.42 26.67
C ASP A 69 -13.35 13.77 25.33
N ALA A 70 -12.04 13.60 25.12
CA ALA A 70 -11.51 12.80 24.00
C ALA A 70 -11.18 11.38 24.51
N ASN A 71 -11.56 10.37 23.74
CA ASN A 71 -11.33 8.98 24.06
C ASN A 71 -10.52 8.29 22.95
N GLU A 72 -9.85 7.20 23.29
CA GLU A 72 -9.30 6.28 22.31
C GLU A 72 -10.46 5.56 21.58
N ALA A 73 -10.45 5.57 20.26
CA ALA A 73 -11.47 4.95 19.43
C ALA A 73 -11.07 3.51 19.08
N TYR A 74 -10.17 3.36 18.13
CA TYR A 74 -9.74 2.07 17.59
C TYR A 74 -8.23 2.01 17.50
N THR A 75 -7.67 0.78 17.57
CA THR A 75 -6.24 0.55 17.45
C THR A 75 -5.96 -0.34 16.25
N ALA A 76 -5.22 0.19 15.29
CA ALA A 76 -4.69 -0.58 14.18
C ALA A 76 -3.33 -1.18 14.57
N ARG A 77 -3.16 -2.50 14.38
CA ARG A 77 -1.93 -3.21 14.71
C ARG A 77 -1.24 -3.74 13.48
N TYR A 78 0.04 -3.40 13.35
CA TYR A 78 0.92 -3.81 12.25
C TYR A 78 1.92 -4.84 12.75
N ASN A 79 1.76 -6.09 12.33
CA ASN A 79 2.68 -7.16 12.64
C ASN A 79 3.76 -7.26 11.56
N HIS A 80 5.03 -7.09 11.94
CA HIS A 80 6.13 -7.17 10.99
C HIS A 80 6.41 -8.61 10.59
N GLU A 81 6.38 -8.87 9.28
CA GLU A 81 6.72 -10.16 8.71
C GLU A 81 8.14 -10.17 8.16
N THR A 82 8.84 -11.28 8.34
CA THR A 82 10.17 -11.47 7.76
C THR A 82 10.03 -12.20 6.44
N VAL A 83 10.48 -11.56 5.36
CA VAL A 83 10.58 -12.15 4.03
C VAL A 83 12.05 -12.44 3.75
N ALA A 84 12.36 -13.68 3.48
CA ALA A 84 13.72 -14.11 3.19
C ALA A 84 13.72 -15.25 2.15
N LEU A 85 14.70 -15.22 1.28
CA LEU A 85 14.94 -16.27 0.32
C LEU A 85 16.46 -16.40 0.11
N ALA A 86 16.92 -17.62 -0.16
CA ALA A 86 18.33 -17.92 -0.37
C ALA A 86 18.49 -18.93 -1.50
N PHE A 87 19.67 -18.95 -2.08
CA PHE A 87 20.12 -20.03 -2.95
C PHE A 87 21.53 -20.47 -2.54
N SER A 88 21.90 -21.69 -2.91
CA SER A 88 23.25 -22.24 -2.73
C SER A 88 23.85 -22.68 -4.06
N ILE A 89 25.17 -22.53 -4.16
CA ILE A 89 25.96 -23.04 -5.27
C ILE A 89 26.92 -24.09 -4.68
N THR A 90 26.99 -25.26 -5.29
CA THR A 90 27.85 -26.33 -4.81
C THR A 90 29.33 -26.01 -4.97
N GLU A 91 30.15 -26.65 -4.15
CA GLU A 91 31.60 -26.46 -4.17
C GLU A 91 32.17 -26.83 -5.54
N GLU A 92 31.70 -27.93 -6.13
CA GLU A 92 32.14 -28.41 -7.45
C GLU A 92 31.82 -27.41 -8.57
N ALA A 93 30.61 -26.78 -8.51
CA ALA A 93 30.24 -25.77 -9.49
C ALA A 93 31.09 -24.48 -9.37
N VAL A 94 31.58 -24.17 -8.17
CA VAL A 94 32.53 -23.08 -7.94
C VAL A 94 33.92 -23.46 -8.51
N GLU A 95 34.39 -24.71 -8.33
CA GLU A 95 35.66 -25.21 -8.85
C GLU A 95 35.71 -25.23 -10.39
N ASP A 96 34.58 -25.63 -11.00
CA ASP A 96 34.45 -25.71 -12.46
C ASP A 96 34.22 -24.34 -13.14
N ASN A 97 34.32 -23.24 -12.39
CA ASN A 97 34.15 -21.87 -12.87
C ASN A 97 32.79 -21.57 -13.53
N LEU A 98 31.76 -22.34 -13.15
CA LEU A 98 30.37 -22.15 -13.64
C LEU A 98 29.63 -21.07 -12.86
N TYR A 99 30.15 -20.61 -11.74
CA TYR A 99 29.50 -19.72 -10.80
C TYR A 99 29.23 -18.31 -11.36
N ASP A 100 30.08 -17.78 -12.24
CA ASP A 100 29.90 -16.43 -12.82
C ASP A 100 28.56 -16.28 -13.55
N ARG A 101 28.23 -17.27 -14.37
CA ARG A 101 27.00 -17.29 -15.14
C ARG A 101 25.79 -17.71 -14.30
N LEU A 102 25.96 -18.74 -13.45
CA LEU A 102 24.88 -19.27 -12.60
C LEU A 102 24.60 -18.32 -11.42
N GLY A 103 25.63 -17.88 -10.71
CA GLY A 103 25.49 -16.96 -9.59
C GLY A 103 24.79 -15.66 -9.99
N SER A 104 25.21 -15.08 -11.11
CA SER A 104 24.58 -13.86 -11.66
C SER A 104 23.10 -14.09 -12.03
N ARG A 105 22.76 -15.21 -12.64
CA ARG A 105 21.36 -15.53 -12.99
C ARG A 105 20.49 -15.77 -11.77
N TYR A 106 21.00 -16.52 -10.78
CA TYR A 106 20.25 -16.78 -9.54
C TYR A 106 20.12 -15.54 -8.67
N THR A 107 21.12 -14.67 -8.61
CA THR A 107 21.02 -13.38 -7.90
C THR A 107 19.95 -12.49 -8.51
N LYS A 108 19.86 -12.39 -9.85
CA LYS A 108 18.77 -11.66 -10.52
C LYS A 108 17.41 -12.29 -10.24
N ALA A 109 17.30 -13.61 -10.26
CA ALA A 109 16.06 -14.31 -9.95
C ALA A 109 15.63 -14.09 -8.49
N LEU A 110 16.58 -14.07 -7.54
CA LEU A 110 16.34 -13.78 -6.14
C LEU A 110 15.84 -12.35 -5.96
N ALA A 111 16.50 -11.36 -6.57
CA ALA A 111 16.10 -9.95 -6.51
C ALA A 111 14.67 -9.77 -7.03
N ARG A 112 14.37 -10.38 -8.18
CA ARG A 112 13.03 -10.36 -8.77
C ARG A 112 11.98 -10.97 -7.84
N SER A 113 12.28 -12.12 -7.23
CA SER A 113 11.36 -12.80 -6.32
C SER A 113 11.07 -11.97 -5.08
N MET A 114 12.09 -11.33 -4.48
CA MET A 114 11.92 -10.45 -3.33
C MET A 114 11.06 -9.23 -3.68
N ALA A 115 11.36 -8.54 -4.78
CA ALA A 115 10.58 -7.39 -5.25
C ALA A 115 9.12 -7.76 -5.53
N HIS A 116 8.88 -8.88 -6.23
CA HIS A 116 7.53 -9.39 -6.50
C HIS A 116 6.75 -9.66 -5.21
N THR A 117 7.35 -10.35 -4.24
CA THR A 117 6.69 -10.67 -2.97
C THR A 117 6.28 -9.40 -2.21
N LYS A 118 7.13 -8.38 -2.22
CA LYS A 118 6.83 -7.08 -1.58
C LYS A 118 5.62 -6.40 -2.23
N GLN A 119 5.56 -6.38 -3.56
CA GLN A 119 4.43 -5.80 -4.29
C GLN A 119 3.12 -6.58 -4.04
N VAL A 120 3.18 -7.91 -4.06
CA VAL A 120 2.00 -8.75 -3.77
C VAL A 120 1.48 -8.50 -2.34
N LYS A 121 2.38 -8.42 -1.35
CA LYS A 121 1.99 -8.11 0.04
C LYS A 121 1.39 -6.70 0.17
N ALA A 122 1.94 -5.72 -0.53
CA ALA A 122 1.38 -4.38 -0.55
C ALA A 122 -0.01 -4.35 -1.20
N ALA A 123 -0.18 -5.02 -2.33
CA ALA A 123 -1.47 -5.10 -3.01
C ALA A 123 -2.52 -5.90 -2.21
N ALA A 124 -2.10 -6.82 -1.35
CA ALA A 124 -3.00 -7.68 -0.57
C ALA A 124 -3.97 -6.87 0.32
N VAL A 125 -3.57 -5.69 0.81
CA VAL A 125 -4.45 -4.81 1.59
C VAL A 125 -5.65 -4.35 0.75
N LEU A 126 -5.42 -3.93 -0.50
CA LEU A 126 -6.49 -3.52 -1.41
C LEU A 126 -7.25 -4.73 -2.00
N ASN A 127 -6.58 -5.84 -2.29
CA ASN A 127 -7.23 -7.07 -2.75
C ASN A 127 -8.23 -7.63 -1.72
N ASN A 128 -7.99 -7.38 -0.44
CA ASN A 128 -8.88 -7.78 0.65
C ASN A 128 -9.73 -6.62 1.18
N ALA A 129 -9.79 -5.50 0.46
CA ALA A 129 -10.44 -4.28 0.94
C ALA A 129 -11.93 -4.46 1.30
N PHE A 130 -12.62 -5.37 0.62
CA PHE A 130 -14.04 -5.66 0.84
C PHE A 130 -14.26 -6.90 1.73
N THR A 131 -13.16 -7.50 2.24
CA THR A 131 -13.21 -8.72 3.06
C THR A 131 -12.93 -8.37 4.51
N GLY A 132 -13.86 -8.72 5.40
CA GLY A 132 -13.65 -8.57 6.85
C GLY A 132 -12.79 -9.68 7.47
N GLY A 133 -12.84 -9.81 8.78
CA GLY A 133 -12.12 -10.85 9.53
C GLY A 133 -10.64 -10.54 9.69
N ALA A 134 -9.75 -11.40 9.22
CA ALA A 134 -8.29 -11.21 9.38
C ALA A 134 -7.73 -9.98 8.66
N SER A 135 -8.45 -9.45 7.67
CA SER A 135 -8.10 -8.23 6.93
C SER A 135 -8.85 -6.99 7.42
N ALA A 136 -9.58 -7.11 8.54
CA ALA A 136 -10.31 -6.00 9.15
C ALA A 136 -9.37 -4.96 9.75
N GLY A 137 -9.81 -3.71 9.75
CA GLY A 137 -9.13 -2.62 10.42
C GLY A 137 -9.20 -2.69 11.95
N GLY A 138 -8.69 -1.66 12.60
CA GLY A 138 -8.77 -1.52 14.05
C GLY A 138 -10.22 -1.45 14.59
N ASP A 139 -11.14 -1.02 13.75
CA ASP A 139 -12.59 -0.97 14.00
C ASP A 139 -13.31 -2.33 13.83
N GLY A 140 -12.60 -3.38 13.43
CA GLY A 140 -13.14 -4.72 13.21
C GLY A 140 -13.90 -4.90 11.90
N VAL A 141 -13.90 -3.92 11.01
CA VAL A 141 -14.60 -3.92 9.72
C VAL A 141 -13.61 -3.98 8.56
N ALA A 142 -14.06 -4.41 7.38
CA ALA A 142 -13.23 -4.39 6.16
C ALA A 142 -12.80 -2.96 5.81
N LEU A 143 -11.69 -2.79 5.10
CA LEU A 143 -11.17 -1.47 4.69
C LEU A 143 -12.23 -0.65 3.96
N CYS A 144 -12.97 -1.25 3.04
CA CYS A 144 -14.08 -0.62 2.34
C CYS A 144 -15.40 -1.27 2.79
N ALA A 145 -16.20 -0.53 3.53
CA ALA A 145 -17.48 -1.00 4.07
C ALA A 145 -18.50 0.13 4.18
N THR A 146 -19.77 -0.25 4.26
CA THR A 146 -20.89 0.70 4.45
C THR A 146 -21.17 0.99 5.92
N THR A 147 -20.50 0.32 6.85
CA THR A 147 -20.88 0.28 8.28
C THR A 147 -19.68 0.48 9.22
N HIS A 148 -18.73 1.36 8.87
CA HIS A 148 -17.65 1.70 9.81
C HIS A 148 -18.24 2.37 11.05
N PRO A 149 -18.03 1.81 12.26
CA PRO A 149 -18.65 2.33 13.47
C PRO A 149 -17.99 3.64 13.90
N LEU A 150 -18.82 4.58 14.35
CA LEU A 150 -18.39 5.84 14.98
C LEU A 150 -18.54 5.75 16.50
N THR A 151 -17.72 6.48 17.26
CA THR A 151 -17.78 6.47 18.73
C THR A 151 -19.07 7.07 19.29
N ASN A 152 -19.80 7.86 18.49
CA ASN A 152 -21.11 8.42 18.83
C ASN A 152 -22.29 7.47 18.57
N GLY A 153 -22.03 6.21 18.13
CA GLY A 153 -23.05 5.20 17.81
C GLY A 153 -23.60 5.29 16.39
N GLY A 154 -23.06 6.17 15.54
CA GLY A 154 -23.35 6.22 14.11
C GLY A 154 -22.43 5.31 13.30
N THR A 155 -22.58 5.35 11.98
CA THR A 155 -21.69 4.69 11.02
C THR A 155 -21.38 5.63 9.86
N PHE A 156 -20.23 5.41 9.21
CA PHE A 156 -19.93 6.03 7.91
C PHE A 156 -19.62 4.96 6.87
N ALA A 157 -19.76 5.32 5.61
CA ALA A 157 -19.49 4.44 4.48
C ALA A 157 -18.38 5.04 3.62
N ASN A 158 -17.41 4.20 3.21
CA ASN A 158 -16.37 4.54 2.24
C ASN A 158 -16.43 3.64 0.99
N THR A 159 -17.60 3.07 0.75
CA THR A 159 -17.93 2.29 -0.45
C THR A 159 -19.37 2.61 -0.88
N PRO A 160 -19.71 2.52 -2.16
CA PRO A 160 -21.09 2.72 -2.61
C PRO A 160 -22.00 1.61 -2.05
N ALA A 161 -23.27 1.94 -1.82
CA ALA A 161 -24.26 0.94 -1.34
C ALA A 161 -24.47 -0.23 -2.31
N VAL A 162 -24.31 0.04 -3.61
CA VAL A 162 -24.28 -0.97 -4.69
C VAL A 162 -22.97 -0.77 -5.45
N ALA A 163 -22.21 -1.84 -5.57
CA ALA A 163 -20.94 -1.79 -6.30
C ALA A 163 -21.18 -1.34 -7.75
N ALA A 164 -20.30 -0.48 -8.24
CA ALA A 164 -20.40 0.14 -9.56
C ALA A 164 -19.06 0.13 -10.26
N ASP A 165 -19.09 -0.10 -11.58
CA ASP A 165 -17.92 -0.01 -12.44
C ASP A 165 -17.37 1.42 -12.49
N LEU A 166 -16.08 1.53 -12.82
CA LEU A 166 -15.43 2.82 -12.98
C LEU A 166 -16.00 3.53 -14.23
N ASN A 167 -16.77 4.57 -13.98
CA ASN A 167 -17.27 5.50 -14.97
C ASN A 167 -17.29 6.92 -14.41
N GLU A 168 -17.65 7.90 -15.24
CA GLU A 168 -17.69 9.31 -14.82
C GLU A 168 -18.63 9.53 -13.62
N THR A 169 -19.86 9.01 -13.70
CA THR A 169 -20.85 9.20 -12.64
C THR A 169 -20.44 8.53 -11.34
N SER A 170 -19.95 7.27 -11.38
CA SER A 170 -19.51 6.56 -10.17
C SER A 170 -18.29 7.22 -9.50
N LEU A 171 -17.40 7.82 -10.31
CA LEU A 171 -16.26 8.56 -9.79
C LEU A 171 -16.67 9.92 -9.19
N GLU A 172 -17.63 10.63 -9.81
CA GLU A 172 -18.21 11.85 -9.26
C GLU A 172 -18.91 11.58 -7.94
N ASP A 173 -19.73 10.52 -7.86
CA ASP A 173 -20.40 10.10 -6.62
C ASP A 173 -19.40 9.76 -5.50
N ALA A 174 -18.29 9.08 -5.85
CA ALA A 174 -17.23 8.78 -4.90
C ALA A 174 -16.57 10.06 -4.35
N LEU A 175 -16.26 11.02 -5.21
CA LEU A 175 -15.67 12.32 -4.80
C LEU A 175 -16.61 13.15 -3.92
N ILE A 176 -17.92 13.12 -4.21
CA ILE A 176 -18.94 13.74 -3.37
C ILE A 176 -19.04 13.04 -2.02
N ALA A 177 -19.00 11.71 -1.99
CA ALA A 177 -19.01 10.92 -0.76
C ALA A 177 -17.79 11.22 0.11
N ILE A 178 -16.58 11.28 -0.47
CA ILE A 178 -15.33 11.62 0.23
C ILE A 178 -15.43 13.00 0.88
N ALA A 179 -15.95 14.00 0.19
CA ALA A 179 -16.13 15.34 0.73
C ALA A 179 -17.15 15.38 1.90
N GLY A 180 -18.01 14.36 1.98
CA GLY A 180 -18.98 14.17 3.05
C GLY A 180 -18.48 13.36 4.25
N PHE A 181 -17.25 12.86 4.25
CA PHE A 181 -16.72 12.03 5.33
C PHE A 181 -16.73 12.78 6.67
N VAL A 182 -16.97 12.02 7.72
CA VAL A 182 -17.09 12.51 9.10
C VAL A 182 -16.01 11.86 9.97
N ASP A 183 -15.63 12.57 11.05
CA ASP A 183 -14.75 12.05 12.08
C ASP A 183 -15.48 11.06 13.02
N GLU A 184 -14.78 10.58 14.06
CA GLU A 184 -15.33 9.65 15.05
C GLU A 184 -16.50 10.22 15.87
N ARG A 185 -16.67 11.54 15.87
CA ARG A 185 -17.75 12.26 16.59
C ARG A 185 -18.86 12.76 15.64
N GLY A 186 -18.75 12.47 14.34
CA GLY A 186 -19.71 12.87 13.32
C GLY A 186 -19.50 14.28 12.74
N LEU A 187 -18.35 14.91 13.01
CA LEU A 187 -18.00 16.19 12.39
C LEU A 187 -17.43 15.97 11.00
N LYS A 188 -17.76 16.84 10.04
CA LYS A 188 -17.21 16.77 8.68
C LYS A 188 -15.71 17.07 8.68
N VAL A 189 -14.91 16.18 8.08
CA VAL A 189 -13.46 16.32 8.00
C VAL A 189 -13.01 17.07 6.74
N ALA A 190 -13.90 17.20 5.75
CA ALA A 190 -13.64 17.85 4.47
C ALA A 190 -12.43 17.28 3.70
N LEU A 191 -12.32 15.94 3.65
CA LEU A 191 -11.30 15.24 2.91
C LEU A 191 -11.50 15.38 1.39
N ARG A 192 -10.40 15.16 0.63
CA ARG A 192 -10.39 15.23 -0.83
C ARG A 192 -9.83 13.94 -1.42
N GLY A 193 -10.33 13.56 -2.58
CA GLY A 193 -9.70 12.54 -3.40
C GLY A 193 -8.36 13.06 -3.93
N MET A 194 -7.30 12.26 -3.82
CA MET A 194 -5.96 12.62 -4.28
C MET A 194 -5.54 11.82 -5.50
N LYS A 195 -5.74 10.52 -5.48
CA LYS A 195 -5.25 9.61 -6.52
C LYS A 195 -6.22 8.46 -6.77
N LEU A 196 -6.47 8.13 -8.03
CA LEU A 196 -7.22 6.95 -8.43
C LEU A 196 -6.28 5.75 -8.55
N ILE A 197 -6.57 4.65 -7.87
CA ILE A 197 -5.81 3.39 -7.92
C ILE A 197 -6.65 2.35 -8.62
N ILE A 198 -6.11 1.74 -9.66
CA ILE A 198 -6.83 0.83 -10.55
C ILE A 198 -5.98 -0.39 -10.95
N PRO A 199 -6.61 -1.50 -11.29
CA PRO A 199 -5.96 -2.60 -11.97
C PRO A 199 -5.64 -2.23 -13.43
N ARG A 200 -4.73 -2.97 -14.06
CA ARG A 200 -4.31 -2.75 -15.45
C ARG A 200 -5.46 -2.78 -16.46
N GLN A 201 -6.53 -3.53 -16.19
CA GLN A 201 -7.69 -3.65 -17.06
C GLN A 201 -8.44 -2.33 -17.22
N LEU A 202 -8.46 -1.50 -16.19
CA LEU A 202 -9.15 -0.20 -16.19
C LEU A 202 -8.28 0.97 -16.67
N GLN A 203 -7.00 0.74 -17.02
CA GLN A 203 -6.06 1.79 -17.41
C GLN A 203 -6.60 2.70 -18.53
N PHE A 204 -7.16 2.13 -19.60
CA PHE A 204 -7.69 2.93 -20.72
C PHE A 204 -8.98 3.66 -20.37
N VAL A 205 -9.75 3.15 -19.41
CA VAL A 205 -10.94 3.84 -18.89
C VAL A 205 -10.50 5.05 -18.09
N ALA A 206 -9.56 4.86 -17.17
CA ALA A 206 -9.00 5.94 -16.35
C ALA A 206 -8.35 7.04 -17.20
N GLU A 207 -7.58 6.68 -18.23
CA GLU A 207 -6.98 7.66 -19.14
C GLU A 207 -8.05 8.53 -19.82
N ARG A 208 -9.14 7.92 -20.30
CA ARG A 208 -10.25 8.67 -20.89
C ARG A 208 -10.96 9.59 -19.89
N LEU A 209 -11.14 9.12 -18.64
CA LEU A 209 -11.82 9.90 -17.59
C LEU A 209 -10.94 11.04 -17.06
N MET A 210 -9.63 10.81 -16.90
CA MET A 210 -8.74 11.75 -16.24
C MET A 210 -8.06 12.75 -17.19
N VAL A 211 -7.81 12.36 -18.45
CA VAL A 211 -6.99 13.15 -19.37
C VAL A 211 -7.81 13.82 -20.47
N SER A 212 -8.98 13.29 -20.84
CA SER A 212 -9.83 13.90 -21.87
C SER A 212 -10.30 15.30 -21.46
N ASN A 213 -10.27 16.25 -22.39
CA ASN A 213 -10.82 17.60 -22.17
C ASN A 213 -12.35 17.65 -22.24
N LEU A 214 -12.92 16.76 -23.03
CA LEU A 214 -14.36 16.67 -23.25
C LEU A 214 -14.89 15.36 -22.67
N ARG A 215 -16.16 15.39 -22.31
CA ARG A 215 -16.87 14.22 -21.81
C ARG A 215 -16.88 13.11 -22.85
N VAL A 216 -16.54 11.91 -22.45
CA VAL A 216 -16.47 10.75 -23.35
C VAL A 216 -17.88 10.19 -23.59
N GLY A 217 -18.25 10.01 -24.86
CA GLY A 217 -19.51 9.35 -25.25
C GLY A 217 -20.71 10.28 -25.41
N THR A 218 -20.53 11.61 -25.37
CA THR A 218 -21.57 12.60 -25.69
C THR A 218 -21.38 13.18 -27.09
N ALA A 219 -22.48 13.51 -27.77
CA ALA A 219 -22.45 14.19 -29.04
C ALA A 219 -22.23 15.72 -28.88
N ASP A 220 -22.48 16.23 -27.70
CA ASP A 220 -22.32 17.62 -27.31
C ASP A 220 -20.90 17.88 -26.78
N ASN A 221 -20.41 19.11 -26.93
CA ASN A 221 -19.09 19.50 -26.42
C ASN A 221 -19.10 19.74 -24.91
N ASP A 222 -19.57 18.75 -24.13
CA ASP A 222 -19.60 18.82 -22.70
C ASP A 222 -18.16 18.76 -22.11
N VAL A 223 -17.93 19.59 -21.11
CA VAL A 223 -16.64 19.64 -20.41
C VAL A 223 -16.51 18.45 -19.47
N ASN A 224 -15.35 17.80 -19.46
CA ASN A 224 -15.01 16.83 -18.44
C ASN A 224 -14.76 17.56 -17.10
N ALA A 225 -15.71 17.47 -16.17
CA ALA A 225 -15.69 18.18 -14.90
C ALA A 225 -14.56 17.69 -13.99
N ILE A 226 -14.27 16.40 -13.96
CA ILE A 226 -13.23 15.79 -13.12
C ILE A 226 -11.86 16.40 -13.45
N ARG A 227 -11.53 16.47 -14.74
CA ARG A 227 -10.29 17.10 -15.19
C ARG A 227 -10.29 18.61 -15.02
N SER A 228 -11.37 19.28 -15.43
CA SER A 228 -11.46 20.76 -15.41
C SER A 228 -11.33 21.32 -14.00
N MET A 229 -11.87 20.62 -13.00
CA MET A 229 -11.82 21.02 -11.59
C MET A 229 -10.54 20.52 -10.88
N GLY A 230 -9.75 19.65 -11.51
CA GLY A 230 -8.56 19.06 -10.89
C GLY A 230 -8.88 18.25 -9.62
N MET A 231 -9.97 17.46 -9.67
CA MET A 231 -10.49 16.76 -8.49
C MET A 231 -9.57 15.68 -7.95
N LEU A 232 -8.65 15.16 -8.79
CA LEU A 232 -7.64 14.16 -8.43
C LEU A 232 -6.26 14.70 -8.82
N PRO A 233 -5.62 15.51 -7.96
CA PRO A 233 -4.38 16.21 -8.31
C PRO A 233 -3.20 15.28 -8.59
N ASP A 234 -3.14 14.10 -7.94
CA ASP A 234 -2.08 13.10 -8.15
C ASP A 234 -2.39 12.12 -9.31
N GLY A 235 -3.48 12.37 -10.04
CA GLY A 235 -3.86 11.57 -11.21
C GLY A 235 -4.30 10.15 -10.87
N TYR A 236 -3.81 9.16 -11.62
CA TYR A 236 -4.10 7.76 -11.36
C TYR A 236 -2.83 6.90 -11.32
N ALA A 237 -2.88 5.82 -10.57
CA ALA A 237 -1.84 4.79 -10.50
C ALA A 237 -2.41 3.43 -10.92
N VAL A 238 -1.69 2.75 -11.80
CA VAL A 238 -2.01 1.37 -12.19
C VAL A 238 -1.23 0.42 -11.28
N ASN A 239 -1.93 -0.50 -10.64
CA ASN A 239 -1.30 -1.54 -9.84
C ASN A 239 -1.55 -2.91 -10.49
N ASP A 240 -0.47 -3.51 -11.00
CA ASP A 240 -0.50 -4.79 -11.71
C ASP A 240 -0.79 -6.00 -10.79
N PHE A 241 -0.70 -5.80 -9.47
CA PHE A 241 -0.87 -6.85 -8.47
C PHE A 241 -2.30 -6.87 -7.87
N LEU A 242 -3.18 -5.99 -8.34
CA LEU A 242 -4.61 -6.10 -8.05
C LEU A 242 -5.18 -7.30 -8.80
N THR A 243 -5.91 -8.13 -8.06
CA THR A 243 -6.46 -9.40 -8.57
C THR A 243 -7.86 -9.25 -9.16
N ASP A 244 -8.63 -8.30 -8.66
CA ASP A 244 -9.96 -7.98 -9.16
C ASP A 244 -9.82 -7.04 -10.37
N PRO A 245 -10.34 -7.41 -11.56
CA PRO A 245 -10.20 -6.61 -12.77
C PRO A 245 -11.08 -5.35 -12.78
N ASP A 246 -12.12 -5.29 -11.97
CA ASP A 246 -13.15 -4.25 -12.00
C ASP A 246 -13.13 -3.35 -10.75
N ALA A 247 -12.40 -3.77 -9.71
CA ALA A 247 -12.26 -2.97 -8.49
C ALA A 247 -11.44 -1.70 -8.73
N TRP A 248 -11.89 -0.60 -8.15
CA TRP A 248 -11.18 0.68 -8.21
C TRP A 248 -11.25 1.41 -6.87
N PHE A 249 -10.24 2.23 -6.61
CA PHE A 249 -10.09 2.90 -5.33
C PHE A 249 -9.67 4.36 -5.54
N VAL A 250 -10.20 5.26 -4.72
CA VAL A 250 -9.77 6.66 -4.64
C VAL A 250 -9.08 6.87 -3.31
N LYS A 251 -7.76 7.11 -3.34
CA LYS A 251 -6.97 7.50 -2.16
C LYS A 251 -7.30 8.93 -1.79
N THR A 252 -7.48 9.20 -0.49
CA THR A 252 -7.76 10.52 0.04
C THR A 252 -6.53 11.16 0.67
N ASP A 253 -6.65 12.40 1.10
CA ASP A 253 -5.65 13.15 1.87
C ASP A 253 -5.73 12.90 3.38
N ALA A 254 -6.46 11.88 3.83
CA ALA A 254 -6.53 11.50 5.24
C ALA A 254 -5.12 11.20 5.80
N PRO A 255 -4.73 11.81 6.93
CA PRO A 255 -3.44 11.57 7.53
C PRO A 255 -3.33 10.10 7.99
N ARG A 256 -2.13 9.51 7.84
CA ARG A 256 -1.84 8.13 8.27
C ARG A 256 -2.82 7.07 7.74
N GLY A 257 -3.26 7.22 6.49
CA GLY A 257 -4.16 6.27 5.86
C GLY A 257 -3.48 4.92 5.61
N PHE A 258 -2.70 4.86 4.54
CA PHE A 258 -1.92 3.67 4.19
C PHE A 258 -0.48 3.81 4.65
N VAL A 259 -0.01 2.88 5.48
CA VAL A 259 1.33 2.91 6.05
C VAL A 259 2.09 1.62 5.71
N HIS A 260 3.33 1.81 5.30
CA HIS A 260 4.34 0.77 5.14
C HIS A 260 5.40 0.97 6.21
N PHE A 261 5.44 0.09 7.21
CA PHE A 261 6.51 0.09 8.21
C PHE A 261 7.67 -0.78 7.74
N GLU A 262 8.84 -0.15 7.58
CA GLU A 262 10.09 -0.85 7.34
C GLU A 262 10.82 -1.09 8.65
N ARG A 263 10.87 -2.37 9.09
CA ARG A 263 11.56 -2.77 10.32
C ARG A 263 13.02 -3.10 10.08
N THR A 264 13.31 -3.76 8.97
CA THR A 264 14.66 -4.08 8.53
C THR A 264 14.70 -3.92 7.03
N ALA A 265 15.51 -2.97 6.57
CA ALA A 265 15.76 -2.76 5.16
C ALA A 265 16.31 -4.04 4.51
N LEU A 266 16.13 -4.14 3.20
CA LEU A 266 16.65 -5.25 2.42
C LEU A 266 18.15 -5.42 2.67
N SER A 267 18.54 -6.58 3.14
CA SER A 267 19.93 -6.96 3.40
C SER A 267 20.27 -8.26 2.70
N THR A 268 21.46 -8.33 2.16
CA THR A 268 22.04 -9.52 1.55
C THR A 268 23.22 -10.00 2.37
N ASN A 269 23.45 -11.31 2.40
CA ASN A 269 24.61 -11.90 3.05
C ASN A 269 25.05 -13.16 2.29
N MET A 270 26.35 -13.39 2.22
CA MET A 270 26.95 -14.56 1.60
C MET A 270 27.85 -15.28 2.61
N GLU A 271 27.68 -16.58 2.72
CA GLU A 271 28.40 -17.41 3.67
C GLU A 271 28.68 -18.81 3.06
N ALA A 272 29.86 -19.33 3.31
CA ALA A 272 30.18 -20.71 2.96
C ALA A 272 29.71 -21.65 4.07
N ASP A 273 29.09 -22.76 3.71
CA ASP A 273 28.73 -23.81 4.63
C ASP A 273 29.97 -24.67 4.96
N PHE A 274 30.25 -24.81 6.24
CA PHE A 274 31.43 -25.55 6.70
C PHE A 274 31.35 -27.05 6.37
N ASP A 275 30.16 -27.64 6.49
CA ASP A 275 29.99 -29.08 6.33
C ASP A 275 29.95 -29.53 4.87
N THR A 276 29.40 -28.72 3.98
CA THR A 276 29.20 -29.05 2.57
C THR A 276 30.10 -28.30 1.60
N GLY A 277 30.80 -27.25 2.08
CA GLY A 277 31.60 -26.36 1.23
C GLY A 277 30.78 -25.44 0.30
N ASN A 278 29.45 -25.56 0.31
CA ASN A 278 28.58 -24.82 -0.58
C ASN A 278 28.54 -23.30 -0.23
N MET A 279 28.52 -22.49 -1.27
CA MET A 279 28.33 -21.04 -1.12
C MET A 279 26.83 -20.71 -1.05
N ARG A 280 26.40 -20.07 0.03
CA ARG A 280 25.00 -19.65 0.26
C ARG A 280 24.88 -18.14 0.15
N PHE A 281 23.92 -17.68 -0.65
CA PHE A 281 23.58 -16.27 -0.77
C PHE A 281 22.11 -16.09 -0.37
N LYS A 282 21.85 -15.19 0.60
CA LYS A 282 20.51 -14.89 1.10
C LYS A 282 20.18 -13.41 0.98
N ALA A 283 18.93 -13.13 0.71
CA ALA A 283 18.32 -11.82 0.87
C ALA A 283 17.25 -11.88 1.95
N ARG A 284 17.15 -10.84 2.76
CA ARG A 284 16.19 -10.72 3.85
C ARG A 284 15.75 -9.29 4.01
N GLU A 285 14.45 -9.11 4.23
CA GLU A 285 13.82 -7.84 4.66
C GLU A 285 12.71 -8.12 5.68
N ARG A 286 12.34 -7.12 6.45
CA ARG A 286 11.26 -7.23 7.43
C ARG A 286 10.42 -5.97 7.41
N TYR A 287 9.11 -6.10 7.18
CA TYR A 287 8.19 -5.00 6.99
C TYR A 287 6.74 -5.42 7.29
N SER A 288 5.85 -4.44 7.30
CA SER A 288 4.41 -4.64 7.30
C SER A 288 3.71 -3.58 6.45
N PHE A 289 2.59 -3.96 5.85
CA PHE A 289 1.67 -3.07 5.15
C PHE A 289 0.32 -3.09 5.85
N GLY A 290 -0.36 -1.95 5.88
CA GLY A 290 -1.68 -1.86 6.44
C GLY A 290 -2.27 -0.46 6.29
N PHE A 291 -3.38 -0.24 6.99
CA PHE A 291 -4.05 1.04 7.07
C PHE A 291 -4.45 1.33 8.52
N SER A 292 -4.43 2.60 8.89
CA SER A 292 -4.81 3.05 10.24
C SER A 292 -6.18 3.71 10.25
N ASP A 293 -6.50 4.46 9.18
CA ASP A 293 -7.79 5.15 9.02
C ASP A 293 -8.50 4.67 7.75
N PRO A 294 -9.70 4.07 7.84
CA PRO A 294 -10.48 3.68 6.67
C PRO A 294 -10.92 4.85 5.78
N ARG A 295 -10.87 6.10 6.28
CA ARG A 295 -11.13 7.32 5.48
C ARG A 295 -10.05 7.60 4.45
N ALA A 296 -8.93 6.90 4.52
CA ALA A 296 -7.85 7.01 3.55
C ALA A 296 -8.24 6.59 2.13
N VAL A 297 -9.33 5.87 2.00
CA VAL A 297 -9.77 5.32 0.72
C VAL A 297 -11.29 5.32 0.60
N PHE A 298 -11.77 5.52 -0.62
CA PHE A 298 -13.10 5.13 -1.07
C PHE A 298 -12.91 4.05 -2.14
N GLY A 299 -13.63 2.93 -2.06
CA GLY A 299 -13.46 1.83 -2.99
C GLY A 299 -14.79 1.25 -3.48
N SER A 300 -14.78 0.74 -4.71
CA SER A 300 -15.85 -0.06 -5.29
C SER A 300 -15.29 -1.35 -5.85
N ALA A 301 -15.98 -2.46 -5.61
CA ALA A 301 -15.61 -3.76 -6.15
C ALA A 301 -15.95 -3.95 -7.64
N GLY A 302 -16.56 -2.94 -8.29
CA GLY A 302 -17.12 -3.09 -9.62
C GLY A 302 -18.50 -3.78 -9.61
N ALA A 303 -19.23 -3.67 -10.71
CA ALA A 303 -20.49 -4.39 -10.86
C ALA A 303 -20.19 -5.84 -11.25
N ALA A 304 -20.84 -6.80 -10.58
CA ALA A 304 -20.68 -8.23 -10.82
C ALA A 304 -21.40 -8.67 -12.10
#